data_613349107f9a1ab0b388d68b68cdb9ea
#
_entry.id   613349107f9a1ab0b388d68b68cdb9ea
#
_cell.length_a   1.000
_cell.length_b   1.000
_cell.length_c   1.000
_cell.angle_alpha   90.00
_cell.angle_beta   90.00
_cell.angle_gamma   90.00
#
_symmetry.space_group_name_H-M   'P 1'
#
loop_
_entity.id
_entity.type
_entity.pdbx_description
1 polymer ?
#
loop_
_entity_poly.entity_id
_entity_poly.type
_entity_poly.pdbx_seq_one_letter_code
_entity_poly.pdbx_strand_id
1 'polypeptide(L)'
;MRKIIKGEEPEELNQWKRRNPKSCYTNLTEKERRPIRQACLKEQYYLCAYCCYSISMEDSHNEHIQPQDVAPKQTLNFHNIVASCEKSNQCGIAHDKKDILLTPLMAECETELKYYLSGKVKGITERAIDKN
;
A
#
# COMPACT_ATOMS: atom_id res chain seq x y z
N MET A 1 7.66 0.00 -9.78
CA MET A 1 6.67 0.72 -8.95
C MET A 1 6.08 1.87 -9.75
N ARG A 2 4.76 1.94 -9.83
CA ARG A 2 4.07 3.04 -10.52
C ARG A 2 3.52 4.02 -9.49
N LYS A 3 3.52 5.32 -9.82
CA LYS A 3 2.94 6.32 -8.93
C LYS A 3 1.43 6.09 -8.81
N ILE A 4 0.94 6.08 -7.57
CA ILE A 4 -0.48 5.95 -7.26
C ILE A 4 -1.02 7.33 -6.90
N ILE A 5 -2.13 7.71 -7.53
CA ILE A 5 -2.84 8.93 -7.20
C ILE A 5 -3.99 8.54 -6.29
N LYS A 6 -3.89 8.90 -5.01
CA LYS A 6 -4.91 8.56 -4.03
C LYS A 6 -6.18 9.36 -4.26
N GLY A 7 -7.30 8.66 -4.28
CA GLY A 7 -8.63 9.27 -4.34
C GLY A 7 -9.21 9.48 -2.96
N GLU A 8 -10.53 9.64 -2.92
CA GLU A 8 -11.26 9.81 -1.67
C GLU A 8 -11.39 8.48 -0.92
N GLU A 9 -11.38 8.55 0.41
CA GLU A 9 -11.58 7.37 1.24
C GLU A 9 -13.00 6.80 1.07
N PRO A 10 -13.16 5.46 1.20
CA PRO A 10 -14.50 4.87 1.17
C PRO A 10 -15.39 5.42 2.27
N GLU A 11 -16.69 5.51 1.99
CA GLU A 11 -17.66 6.01 2.97
C GLU A 11 -17.68 5.15 4.24
N GLU A 12 -17.49 3.85 4.11
CA GLU A 12 -17.44 2.92 5.24
C GLU A 12 -16.33 3.29 6.22
N LEU A 13 -15.15 3.65 5.70
CA LEU A 13 -14.04 4.10 6.55
C LEU A 13 -14.35 5.46 7.16
N ASN A 14 -14.91 6.38 6.39
CA ASN A 14 -15.28 7.72 6.87
C ASN A 14 -16.26 7.62 8.04
N GLN A 15 -17.32 6.80 7.88
CA GLN A 15 -18.32 6.59 8.92
C GLN A 15 -17.73 5.94 10.16
N TRP A 16 -16.84 4.95 9.97
CA TRP A 16 -16.15 4.30 11.08
C TRP A 16 -15.35 5.31 11.91
N LYS A 17 -14.59 6.18 11.26
CA LYS A 17 -13.76 7.17 11.96
C LYS A 17 -14.61 8.16 12.75
N ARG A 18 -15.77 8.54 12.24
CA ARG A 18 -16.70 9.42 12.96
C ARG A 18 -17.27 8.78 14.22
N ARG A 19 -17.57 7.47 14.15
CA ARG A 19 -18.14 6.70 15.27
C ARG A 19 -17.08 6.29 16.28
N ASN A 20 -15.84 6.13 15.84
CA ASN A 20 -14.75 5.56 16.64
C ASN A 20 -13.49 6.43 16.51
N PRO A 21 -13.51 7.67 17.02
CA PRO A 21 -12.41 8.62 16.74
C PRO A 21 -11.06 8.24 17.35
N LYS A 22 -11.05 7.32 18.33
CA LYS A 22 -9.81 6.85 18.98
C LYS A 22 -9.39 5.46 18.52
N SER A 23 -10.03 4.92 17.48
CA SER A 23 -9.70 3.58 17.00
C SER A 23 -8.50 3.59 16.07
N CYS A 24 -7.99 2.39 15.76
CA CYS A 24 -6.92 2.18 14.80
C CYS A 24 -7.30 1.06 13.83
N TYR A 25 -6.44 0.78 12.86
CA TYR A 25 -6.73 -0.21 11.82
C TYR A 25 -7.08 -1.59 12.39
N THR A 26 -6.42 -2.01 13.47
CA THR A 26 -6.67 -3.32 14.07
C THR A 26 -8.11 -3.47 14.61
N ASN A 27 -8.80 -2.37 14.85
CA ASN A 27 -10.20 -2.39 15.29
C ASN A 27 -11.18 -2.59 14.13
N LEU A 28 -10.74 -2.40 12.89
CA LEU A 28 -11.62 -2.54 11.71
C LEU A 28 -12.00 -4.01 11.50
N THR A 29 -13.23 -4.21 10.99
CA THR A 29 -13.71 -5.51 10.55
C THR A 29 -13.63 -5.61 9.04
N GLU A 30 -13.99 -6.77 8.47
CA GLU A 30 -14.04 -6.94 7.02
C GLU A 30 -15.03 -5.98 6.35
N LYS A 31 -16.04 -5.54 7.08
CA LYS A 31 -17.00 -4.56 6.57
C LYS A 31 -16.33 -3.25 6.15
N GLU A 32 -15.26 -2.82 6.85
CA GLU A 32 -14.49 -1.63 6.52
C GLU A 32 -13.27 -1.96 5.68
N ARG A 33 -12.59 -3.08 5.95
CA ARG A 33 -11.35 -3.45 5.26
C ARG A 33 -11.56 -3.78 3.79
N ARG A 34 -12.68 -4.46 3.44
CA ARG A 34 -12.95 -4.80 2.05
C ARG A 34 -13.19 -3.56 1.16
N PRO A 35 -14.03 -2.60 1.57
CA PRO A 35 -14.16 -1.35 0.79
C PRO A 35 -12.85 -0.59 0.63
N ILE A 36 -12.00 -0.58 1.65
CA ILE A 36 -10.67 0.04 1.57
C ILE A 36 -9.85 -0.63 0.47
N ARG A 37 -9.81 -1.97 0.48
CA ARG A 37 -9.07 -2.74 -0.54
C ARG A 37 -9.63 -2.51 -1.93
N GLN A 38 -10.94 -2.50 -2.08
CA GLN A 38 -11.59 -2.28 -3.37
C GLN A 38 -11.25 -0.89 -3.92
N ALA A 39 -11.25 0.14 -3.07
CA ALA A 39 -10.89 1.49 -3.48
C ALA A 39 -9.42 1.55 -3.90
N CYS A 40 -8.53 0.91 -3.13
CA CYS A 40 -7.11 0.85 -3.48
C CYS A 40 -6.89 0.13 -4.81
N LEU A 41 -7.54 -1.00 -5.02
CA LEU A 41 -7.41 -1.76 -6.28
C LEU A 41 -7.84 -0.92 -7.49
N LYS A 42 -8.95 -0.21 -7.38
CA LYS A 42 -9.44 0.63 -8.48
C LYS A 42 -8.44 1.73 -8.83
N GLU A 43 -7.90 2.44 -7.85
CA GLU A 43 -6.97 3.53 -8.12
C GLU A 43 -5.59 3.01 -8.57
N GLN A 44 -5.28 1.74 -8.32
CA GLN A 44 -4.06 1.07 -8.74
C GLN A 44 -4.22 0.27 -10.03
N TYR A 45 -5.38 0.33 -10.68
CA TYR A 45 -5.69 -0.44 -11.89
C TYR A 45 -5.51 -1.94 -11.69
N TYR A 46 -5.80 -2.43 -10.47
CA TYR A 46 -5.67 -3.84 -10.08
C TYR A 46 -4.25 -4.37 -10.21
N LEU A 47 -3.27 -3.50 -9.94
CA LEU A 47 -1.86 -3.85 -9.90
C LEU A 47 -1.32 -3.68 -8.49
N CYS A 48 -0.42 -4.58 -8.08
CA CYS A 48 0.25 -4.46 -6.79
C CYS A 48 0.99 -3.11 -6.70
N ALA A 49 0.86 -2.44 -5.57
CA ALA A 49 1.47 -1.12 -5.36
C ALA A 49 2.99 -1.12 -5.53
N TYR A 50 3.63 -2.25 -5.26
CA TYR A 50 5.10 -2.34 -5.28
C TYR A 50 5.64 -3.04 -6.52
N CYS A 51 5.17 -4.23 -6.85
CA CYS A 51 5.72 -5.02 -7.96
C CYS A 51 4.94 -4.89 -9.27
N CYS A 52 3.77 -4.26 -9.24
CA CYS A 52 2.90 -4.03 -10.40
C CYS A 52 2.34 -5.31 -11.04
N TYR A 53 2.41 -6.46 -10.36
CA TYR A 53 1.69 -7.64 -10.82
C TYR A 53 0.18 -7.45 -10.65
N SER A 54 -0.59 -8.09 -11.53
CA SER A 54 -2.05 -8.14 -11.44
C SER A 54 -2.50 -8.78 -10.13
N ILE A 55 -3.40 -8.12 -9.42
CA ILE A 55 -3.96 -8.63 -8.17
C ILE A 55 -5.47 -8.43 -8.15
N SER A 56 -6.14 -9.18 -7.26
CA SER A 56 -7.59 -9.12 -7.07
C SER A 56 -7.90 -8.98 -5.58
N MET A 57 -9.18 -8.93 -5.24
CA MET A 57 -9.61 -8.89 -3.83
C MET A 57 -9.12 -10.10 -3.03
N GLU A 58 -9.03 -11.26 -3.68
CA GLU A 58 -8.71 -12.53 -3.02
C GLU A 58 -7.22 -12.78 -2.81
N ASP A 59 -6.37 -12.16 -3.65
CA ASP A 59 -4.91 -12.39 -3.59
C ASP A 59 -4.12 -11.13 -3.23
N SER A 60 -4.76 -10.23 -2.51
CA SER A 60 -4.14 -8.99 -2.06
C SER A 60 -4.52 -8.68 -0.62
N HIS A 61 -3.81 -7.74 -0.03
CA HIS A 61 -4.12 -7.23 1.31
C HIS A 61 -3.91 -5.72 1.37
N ASN A 62 -4.51 -5.11 2.39
CA ASN A 62 -4.28 -3.69 2.68
C ASN A 62 -2.92 -3.54 3.34
N GLU A 63 -2.09 -2.66 2.78
CA GLU A 63 -0.72 -2.43 3.24
C GLU A 63 -0.55 -0.98 3.67
N HIS A 64 0.11 -0.75 4.80
CA HIS A 64 0.42 0.58 5.28
C HIS A 64 1.79 1.00 4.74
N ILE A 65 1.85 2.13 4.03
CA ILE A 65 3.10 2.68 3.50
C ILE A 65 4.06 2.98 4.67
N GLN A 66 3.57 3.75 5.66
CA GLN A 66 4.26 3.89 6.93
C GLN A 66 3.71 2.83 7.87
N PRO A 67 4.54 1.87 8.33
CA PRO A 67 4.07 0.77 9.17
C PRO A 67 3.35 1.25 10.42
N GLN A 68 2.43 0.45 10.91
CA GLN A 68 1.63 0.78 12.10
C GLN A 68 2.50 1.07 13.32
N ASP A 69 3.60 0.36 13.49
CA ASP A 69 4.51 0.56 14.62
C ASP A 69 5.31 1.85 14.50
N VAL A 70 5.59 2.31 13.28
CA VAL A 70 6.35 3.54 13.01
C VAL A 70 5.46 4.76 13.08
N ALA A 71 4.23 4.66 12.56
CA ALA A 71 3.31 5.79 12.48
C ALA A 71 1.90 5.38 12.93
N PRO A 72 1.69 5.14 14.25
CA PRO A 72 0.38 4.66 14.75
C PRO A 72 -0.78 5.60 14.44
N LYS A 73 -0.53 6.89 14.32
CA LYS A 73 -1.59 7.88 14.01
C LYS A 73 -2.03 7.85 12.54
N GLN A 74 -1.28 7.13 11.67
CA GLN A 74 -1.57 7.05 10.24
C GLN A 74 -2.28 5.76 9.84
N THR A 75 -2.68 4.93 10.82
CA THR A 75 -3.25 3.60 10.51
C THR A 75 -4.61 3.66 9.82
N LEU A 76 -5.39 4.72 10.06
CA LEU A 76 -6.69 4.93 9.40
C LEU A 76 -6.66 6.04 8.34
N ASN A 77 -5.49 6.55 8.02
CA ASN A 77 -5.34 7.51 6.93
C ASN A 77 -5.33 6.75 5.61
N PHE A 78 -6.39 6.89 4.81
CA PHE A 78 -6.51 6.21 3.52
C PHE A 78 -5.32 6.50 2.61
N HIS A 79 -4.75 7.70 2.68
CA HIS A 79 -3.57 8.07 1.88
C HIS A 79 -2.31 7.30 2.29
N ASN A 80 -2.34 6.59 3.42
CA ASN A 80 -1.25 5.72 3.87
C ASN A 80 -1.50 4.25 3.56
N ILE A 81 -2.59 3.91 2.89
CA ILE A 81 -2.99 2.53 2.63
C ILE A 81 -2.99 2.25 1.13
N VAL A 82 -2.39 1.14 0.75
CA VAL A 82 -2.37 0.64 -0.64
C VAL A 82 -2.69 -0.84 -0.64
N ALA A 83 -3.01 -1.40 -1.82
CA ALA A 83 -3.18 -2.83 -2.00
C ALA A 83 -1.87 -3.46 -2.46
N SER A 84 -1.49 -4.56 -1.84
CA SER A 84 -0.25 -5.26 -2.13
C SER A 84 -0.52 -6.75 -2.34
N CYS A 85 0.35 -7.41 -3.13
CA CYS A 85 0.25 -8.84 -3.38
C CYS A 85 0.59 -9.65 -2.12
N GLU A 86 0.16 -10.91 -2.11
CA GLU A 86 0.36 -11.83 -0.97
C GLU A 86 1.58 -12.74 -1.15
N LYS A 87 2.48 -12.42 -2.06
CA LYS A 87 3.67 -13.24 -2.29
C LYS A 87 4.61 -13.15 -1.10
N SER A 88 5.04 -14.32 -0.60
CA SER A 88 6.00 -14.41 0.50
C SER A 88 7.31 -13.72 0.15
N ASN A 89 7.88 -13.01 1.12
CA ASN A 89 9.16 -12.31 0.97
C ASN A 89 9.18 -11.27 -0.14
N GLN A 90 8.00 -10.77 -0.53
CA GLN A 90 7.88 -9.71 -1.53
C GLN A 90 6.90 -8.64 -1.06
N CYS A 91 7.08 -7.44 -1.59
CA CYS A 91 6.14 -6.34 -1.45
C CYS A 91 5.78 -6.06 0.02
N GLY A 92 4.47 -6.00 0.33
CA GLY A 92 4.00 -5.67 1.66
C GLY A 92 4.42 -6.66 2.73
N ILE A 93 4.49 -7.96 2.40
CA ILE A 93 4.91 -8.98 3.35
C ILE A 93 6.39 -8.81 3.70
N ALA A 94 7.23 -8.52 2.70
CA ALA A 94 8.66 -8.25 2.94
C ALA A 94 8.89 -6.90 3.60
N HIS A 95 8.02 -5.92 3.36
CA HIS A 95 8.09 -4.60 3.97
C HIS A 95 7.86 -4.71 5.49
N ASP A 96 6.81 -5.41 5.90
CA ASP A 96 6.42 -5.63 7.28
C ASP A 96 6.48 -4.34 8.10
N LYS A 97 7.35 -4.29 9.12
CA LYS A 97 7.46 -3.13 10.03
C LYS A 97 8.51 -2.12 9.63
N LYS A 98 9.16 -2.30 8.50
CA LYS A 98 10.20 -1.37 8.03
C LYS A 98 9.58 -0.13 7.40
N ASP A 99 10.10 1.03 7.75
CA ASP A 99 9.79 2.25 7.04
C ASP A 99 10.55 2.26 5.71
N ILE A 100 9.89 2.62 4.63
CA ILE A 100 10.52 2.62 3.31
C ILE A 100 10.73 4.04 2.81
N LEU A 101 11.88 4.27 2.17
CA LEU A 101 12.29 5.59 1.71
C LEU A 101 11.67 5.98 0.38
N LEU A 102 11.41 5.00 -0.50
CA LEU A 102 10.76 5.22 -1.79
C LEU A 102 9.41 4.53 -1.79
N THR A 103 8.34 5.29 -1.96
CA THR A 103 6.96 4.78 -1.92
C THR A 103 6.24 5.00 -3.24
N PRO A 104 5.19 4.23 -3.55
CA PRO A 104 4.41 4.43 -4.77
C PRO A 104 3.60 5.73 -4.78
N LEU A 105 3.59 6.48 -3.68
CA LEU A 105 2.95 7.79 -3.63
C LEU A 105 3.88 8.92 -4.07
N MET A 106 5.17 8.64 -4.21
CA MET A 106 6.19 9.61 -4.67
C MET A 106 6.29 9.59 -6.18
N ALA A 107 6.42 10.78 -6.80
CA ALA A 107 6.62 10.87 -8.26
C ALA A 107 7.87 10.11 -8.71
N GLU A 108 8.91 10.11 -7.89
CA GLU A 108 10.21 9.50 -8.18
C GLU A 108 10.17 7.97 -8.23
N CYS A 109 9.09 7.34 -7.77
CA CYS A 109 9.00 5.88 -7.75
C CYS A 109 9.12 5.26 -9.14
N GLU A 110 8.73 5.99 -10.18
CA GLU A 110 8.80 5.51 -11.57
C GLU A 110 10.17 5.73 -12.21
N THR A 111 11.01 6.58 -11.63
CA THR A 111 12.31 6.96 -12.20
C THR A 111 13.49 6.38 -11.44
N GLU A 112 13.35 6.06 -10.16
CA GLU A 112 14.44 5.55 -9.33
C GLU A 112 14.55 4.02 -9.32
N LEU A 113 13.62 3.32 -10.00
CA LEU A 113 13.63 1.87 -10.12
C LEU A 113 13.86 1.47 -11.56
N LYS A 114 14.65 0.40 -11.76
CA LYS A 114 14.88 -0.18 -13.07
C LYS A 114 14.17 -1.52 -13.15
N TYR A 115 13.33 -1.68 -14.18
CA TYR A 115 12.56 -2.89 -14.41
C TYR A 115 13.22 -3.72 -15.53
N TYR A 116 13.29 -5.04 -15.31
CA TYR A 116 13.85 -5.97 -16.28
C TYR A 116 12.74 -6.82 -16.90
N LEU A 117 12.96 -7.31 -18.11
CA LEU A 117 12.01 -8.20 -18.80
C LEU A 117 11.71 -9.47 -18.01
N SER A 118 12.62 -9.90 -17.15
CA SER A 118 12.42 -11.05 -16.26
C SER A 118 11.45 -10.79 -15.11
N GLY A 119 10.93 -9.56 -14.99
CA GLY A 119 10.07 -9.16 -13.89
C GLY A 119 10.82 -8.67 -12.65
N LYS A 120 12.15 -8.68 -12.67
CA LYS A 120 12.95 -8.15 -11.57
C LYS A 120 12.93 -6.64 -11.57
N VAL A 121 13.05 -6.05 -10.37
CA VAL A 121 13.11 -4.61 -10.18
C VAL A 121 14.39 -4.28 -9.43
N LYS A 122 15.12 -3.27 -9.88
CA LYS A 122 16.36 -2.82 -9.25
C LYS A 122 16.28 -1.34 -8.92
N GLY A 123 16.66 -0.98 -7.70
CA GLY A 123 16.81 0.42 -7.32
C GLY A 123 18.06 1.02 -7.96
N ILE A 124 17.92 2.25 -8.47
CA ILE A 124 19.04 3.01 -9.07
C ILE A 124 19.49 4.15 -8.20
N THR A 125 18.80 4.40 -7.08
CA THR A 125 19.21 5.35 -6.05
C THR A 125 19.32 4.62 -4.72
N GLU A 126 20.03 5.22 -3.75
CA GLU A 126 20.24 4.60 -2.44
C GLU A 126 18.92 4.26 -1.75
N ARG A 127 17.95 5.19 -1.77
CA ARG A 127 16.65 4.93 -1.13
C ARG A 127 15.79 3.92 -1.89
N ALA A 128 16.00 3.77 -3.21
CA ALA A 128 15.27 2.80 -4.03
C ALA A 128 15.79 1.38 -3.83
N ILE A 129 17.07 1.22 -3.43
CA ILE A 129 17.70 -0.09 -3.19
C ILE A 129 16.99 -0.83 -2.05
N ASP A 130 16.46 -0.13 -1.05
CA ASP A 130 15.71 -0.72 0.06
C ASP A 130 14.43 -1.45 -0.40
N LYS A 131 13.97 -1.22 -1.64
CA LYS A 131 12.78 -1.88 -2.19
C LYS A 131 13.09 -3.20 -2.90
N ASN A 132 14.34 -3.47 -3.17
CA ASN A 132 14.76 -4.72 -3.81
C ASN A 132 14.96 -5.84 -2.77
#